data_8219e37b4dc49aee6d13e456eb41c8ce
#
_entry.id   8219e37b4dc49aee6d13e456eb41c8ce
#
_cell.length_a   1.000
_cell.length_b   1.000
_cell.length_c   1.000
_cell.angle_alpha   90.00
_cell.angle_beta   90.00
_cell.angle_gamma   90.00
#
_symmetry.space_group_name_H-M   'P 1'
#
loop_
_entity.id
_entity.type
_entity.pdbx_description
1 polymer ?
#
loop_
_entity_poly.entity_id
_entity_poly.type
_entity_poly.pdbx_seq_one_letter_code
_entity_poly.pdbx_strand_id
1 'polypeptide(L)'
;MKLSDFNYKLPKTRLAKHPSPERDECKLMLLDRSDQSIKHLVFKDIVDFFEEGDVVVLNNTKVFPARLYGNKEKTGARIEVFLLRELNDEQRLWDVLVDPARKIRIGNKLYFGDDESLVAEVIDNTTSRGRTLRFLYDGPYDEFRGKLE
;
A
#
# COMPACT_ATOMS: atom_id res chain seq x y z
N MET A 1 26.53 18.33 1.42
CA MET A 1 25.20 18.25 2.02
C MET A 1 25.21 17.12 3.05
N LYS A 2 24.89 17.39 4.30
CA LYS A 2 24.89 16.41 5.41
C LYS A 2 23.44 16.07 5.74
N LEU A 3 23.19 14.87 6.27
CA LEU A 3 21.84 14.47 6.71
C LEU A 3 21.26 15.42 7.78
N SER A 4 22.12 15.97 8.63
CA SER A 4 21.76 16.98 9.64
C SER A 4 21.16 18.25 9.03
N ASP A 5 21.48 18.59 7.79
CA ASP A 5 20.97 19.80 7.12
C ASP A 5 19.46 19.70 6.82
N PHE A 6 18.91 18.49 6.90
CA PHE A 6 17.48 18.19 6.73
C PHE A 6 16.75 17.98 8.06
N ASN A 7 17.44 18.12 9.19
CA ASN A 7 16.82 17.92 10.49
C ASN A 7 16.07 19.18 10.92
N TYR A 8 14.76 19.06 11.08
CA TYR A 8 13.90 20.13 11.58
C TYR A 8 12.83 19.58 12.52
N LYS A 9 12.28 20.43 13.37
CA LYS A 9 11.18 20.07 14.27
C LYS A 9 9.86 20.24 13.55
N LEU A 10 9.18 19.11 13.23
CA LEU A 10 7.83 19.13 12.68
C LEU A 10 6.79 19.08 13.81
N PRO A 11 6.04 20.16 14.07
CA PRO A 11 4.97 20.13 15.07
C PRO A 11 3.84 19.19 14.61
N LYS A 12 3.29 18.38 15.55
CA LYS A 12 2.19 17.45 15.26
C LYS A 12 0.93 18.17 14.69
N THR A 13 0.75 19.44 15.01
CA THR A 13 -0.35 20.27 14.50
C THR A 13 -0.26 20.59 13.01
N ARG A 14 0.92 20.38 12.40
CA ARG A 14 1.12 20.57 10.96
C ARG A 14 0.84 19.32 10.13
N LEU A 15 0.61 18.18 10.79
CA LEU A 15 0.23 16.94 10.11
C LEU A 15 -1.27 16.94 9.86
N ALA A 16 -1.68 16.90 8.61
CA ALA A 16 -3.07 16.72 8.23
C ALA A 16 -3.56 15.34 8.69
N LYS A 17 -4.74 15.29 9.32
CA LYS A 17 -5.37 14.03 9.78
C LYS A 17 -6.37 13.50 8.77
N HIS A 18 -6.86 14.35 7.90
CA HIS A 18 -7.86 14.04 6.88
C HIS A 18 -7.46 14.70 5.57
N PRO A 19 -7.81 14.13 4.40
CA PRO A 19 -7.64 14.78 3.11
C PRO A 19 -8.55 16.00 3.01
N SER A 20 -8.27 16.88 2.03
CA SER A 20 -9.22 17.93 1.64
C SER A 20 -10.51 17.30 1.13
N PRO A 21 -11.72 17.84 1.45
CA PRO A 21 -12.97 17.36 0.90
C PRO A 21 -12.95 17.30 -0.64
N GLU A 22 -12.50 18.38 -1.25
CA GLU A 22 -12.23 18.42 -2.69
C GLU A 22 -10.72 18.26 -2.92
N ARG A 23 -10.34 17.34 -3.79
CA ARG A 23 -8.92 16.97 -3.98
C ARG A 23 -8.09 18.07 -4.60
N ASP A 24 -8.68 18.86 -5.48
CA ASP A 24 -8.07 19.99 -6.18
C ASP A 24 -8.02 21.29 -5.34
N GLU A 25 -8.71 21.31 -4.19
CA GLU A 25 -8.65 22.42 -3.23
C GLU A 25 -7.55 22.25 -2.16
N CYS A 26 -6.71 21.24 -2.28
CA CYS A 26 -5.56 21.10 -1.39
C CYS A 26 -4.55 22.24 -1.64
N LYS A 27 -3.72 22.51 -0.63
CA LYS A 27 -2.69 23.55 -0.70
C LYS A 27 -1.60 23.16 -1.69
N LEU A 28 -1.22 24.10 -2.54
CA LEU A 28 -0.08 24.03 -3.45
C LEU A 28 1.05 24.95 -2.95
N MET A 29 2.26 24.44 -2.90
CA MET A 29 3.46 25.25 -2.72
C MET A 29 4.24 25.27 -4.03
N LEU A 30 4.32 26.44 -4.65
CA LEU A 30 5.12 26.69 -5.83
C LEU A 30 6.49 27.21 -5.42
N LEU A 31 7.54 26.52 -5.83
CA LEU A 31 8.92 26.90 -5.62
C LEU A 31 9.55 27.28 -6.97
N ASP A 32 9.87 28.55 -7.16
CA ASP A 32 10.62 29.00 -8.33
C ASP A 32 12.13 28.98 -7.99
N ARG A 33 12.87 28.18 -8.75
CA ARG A 33 14.31 27.99 -8.52
C ARG A 33 15.15 29.11 -9.11
N SER A 34 14.60 29.88 -10.03
CA SER A 34 15.33 30.97 -10.71
C SER A 34 15.51 32.17 -9.78
N ASP A 35 14.47 32.54 -9.05
CA ASP A 35 14.45 33.67 -8.11
C ASP A 35 14.35 33.24 -6.63
N GLN A 36 14.31 31.91 -6.39
CA GLN A 36 14.17 31.30 -5.06
C GLN A 36 12.89 31.71 -4.31
N SER A 37 11.86 32.14 -5.04
CA SER A 37 10.58 32.52 -4.45
C SER A 37 9.74 31.30 -4.07
N ILE A 38 8.91 31.46 -3.04
CA ILE A 38 7.92 30.47 -2.61
C ILE A 38 6.55 31.15 -2.60
N LYS A 39 5.60 30.57 -3.35
CA LYS A 39 4.21 31.01 -3.35
C LYS A 39 3.32 29.92 -2.77
N HIS A 40 2.29 30.32 -2.03
CA HIS A 40 1.27 29.42 -1.50
C HIS A 40 -0.04 29.64 -2.23
N LEU A 41 -0.53 28.61 -2.90
CA LEU A 41 -1.67 28.62 -3.81
C LEU A 41 -2.62 27.46 -3.44
N VAL A 42 -3.64 27.27 -4.24
CA VAL A 42 -4.53 26.10 -4.24
C VAL A 42 -4.16 25.20 -5.41
N PHE A 43 -4.27 23.87 -5.26
CA PHE A 43 -3.76 22.94 -6.28
C PHE A 43 -4.41 23.12 -7.64
N LYS A 44 -5.68 23.52 -7.73
CA LYS A 44 -6.35 23.83 -8.99
C LYS A 44 -5.67 24.93 -9.81
N ASP A 45 -4.90 25.81 -9.15
CA ASP A 45 -4.18 26.89 -9.84
C ASP A 45 -2.97 26.36 -10.61
N ILE A 46 -2.63 25.07 -10.48
CA ILE A 46 -1.47 24.46 -11.16
C ILE A 46 -1.57 24.54 -12.68
N VAL A 47 -2.78 24.58 -13.22
CA VAL A 47 -3.03 24.67 -14.66
C VAL A 47 -2.47 25.96 -15.28
N ASP A 48 -2.37 27.04 -14.50
CA ASP A 48 -1.86 28.33 -14.93
C ASP A 48 -0.34 28.33 -15.14
N PHE A 49 0.34 27.26 -14.75
CA PHE A 49 1.79 27.12 -14.86
C PHE A 49 2.25 26.17 -15.98
N PHE A 50 1.30 25.65 -16.75
CA PHE A 50 1.62 24.82 -17.92
C PHE A 50 1.55 25.62 -19.20
N GLU A 51 2.48 25.34 -20.11
CA GLU A 51 2.55 25.94 -21.43
C GLU A 51 2.36 24.86 -22.52
N GLU A 52 2.10 25.32 -23.74
CA GLU A 52 2.00 24.41 -24.87
C GLU A 52 3.32 23.64 -25.08
N GLY A 53 3.23 22.32 -25.11
CA GLY A 53 4.40 21.43 -25.23
C GLY A 53 4.84 20.81 -23.90
N ASP A 54 4.31 21.25 -22.75
CA ASP A 54 4.57 20.59 -21.47
C ASP A 54 3.96 19.19 -21.43
N VAL A 55 4.66 18.26 -20.79
CA VAL A 55 4.21 16.88 -20.62
C VAL A 55 4.05 16.56 -19.14
N VAL A 56 2.83 16.22 -18.74
CA VAL A 56 2.51 15.81 -17.37
C VAL A 56 2.40 14.28 -17.31
N VAL A 57 3.26 13.66 -16.52
CA VAL A 57 3.23 12.22 -16.29
C VAL A 57 2.49 11.90 -15.01
N LEU A 58 1.40 11.16 -15.12
CA LEU A 58 0.56 10.77 -14.00
C LEU A 58 0.60 9.26 -13.78
N ASN A 59 0.45 8.83 -12.53
CA ASN A 59 0.22 7.43 -12.20
C ASN A 59 -1.30 7.14 -12.25
N ASN A 60 -1.71 6.26 -13.15
CA ASN A 60 -3.10 5.80 -13.29
C ASN A 60 -3.31 4.38 -12.74
N THR A 61 -2.36 3.86 -11.97
CA THR A 61 -2.48 2.53 -11.37
C THR A 61 -3.63 2.49 -10.38
N LYS A 62 -4.54 1.53 -10.55
CA LYS A 62 -5.58 1.25 -9.57
C LYS A 62 -4.94 0.57 -8.35
N VAL A 63 -5.03 1.22 -7.19
CA VAL A 63 -4.56 0.66 -5.92
C VAL A 63 -5.69 -0.16 -5.29
N PHE A 64 -5.37 -1.34 -4.80
CA PHE A 64 -6.27 -2.18 -4.01
C PHE A 64 -5.76 -2.31 -2.55
N PRO A 65 -6.63 -2.65 -1.58
CA PRO A 65 -6.22 -2.87 -0.19
C PRO A 65 -5.30 -4.08 -0.07
N ALA A 66 -3.99 -3.86 -0.11
CA ALA A 66 -2.99 -4.94 -0.10
C ALA A 66 -2.67 -5.49 1.30
N ARG A 67 -3.29 -4.97 2.35
CA ARG A 67 -3.03 -5.35 3.74
C ARG A 67 -4.19 -6.14 4.30
N LEU A 68 -3.97 -7.43 4.51
CA LEU A 68 -4.95 -8.36 5.05
C LEU A 68 -4.69 -8.62 6.52
N TYR A 69 -5.74 -8.61 7.32
CA TYR A 69 -5.71 -8.99 8.72
C TYR A 69 -6.45 -10.32 8.90
N GLY A 70 -5.90 -11.19 9.71
CA GLY A 70 -6.49 -12.50 9.91
C GLY A 70 -5.94 -13.21 11.14
N ASN A 71 -6.21 -14.51 11.20
CA ASN A 71 -5.82 -15.37 12.30
C ASN A 71 -5.09 -16.60 11.80
N LYS A 72 -4.13 -17.05 12.60
CA LYS A 72 -3.42 -18.29 12.34
C LYS A 72 -4.25 -19.48 12.80
N GLU A 73 -4.34 -20.54 11.96
CA GLU A 73 -4.90 -21.84 12.34
C GLU A 73 -4.34 -22.33 13.68
N LYS A 74 -5.09 -23.10 14.42
CA LYS A 74 -4.75 -23.75 15.70
C LYS A 74 -4.54 -22.82 16.89
N THR A 75 -4.01 -21.63 16.70
CA THR A 75 -3.67 -20.75 17.83
C THR A 75 -4.58 -19.51 17.92
N GLY A 76 -5.33 -19.20 16.86
CA GLY A 76 -6.11 -17.96 16.75
C GLY A 76 -5.25 -16.70 16.82
N ALA A 77 -3.91 -16.84 16.75
CA ALA A 77 -3.02 -15.68 16.87
C ALA A 77 -3.24 -14.73 15.71
N ARG A 78 -3.48 -13.45 16.03
CA ARG A 78 -3.66 -12.38 15.06
C ARG A 78 -2.42 -12.22 14.19
N ILE A 79 -2.63 -12.07 12.89
CA ILE A 79 -1.57 -11.91 11.90
C ILE A 79 -1.92 -10.78 10.92
N GLU A 80 -0.88 -10.21 10.34
CA GLU A 80 -0.97 -9.27 9.23
C GLU A 80 -0.20 -9.84 8.03
N VAL A 81 -0.80 -9.73 6.86
CA VAL A 81 -0.20 -10.10 5.58
C VAL A 81 -0.26 -8.89 4.65
N PHE A 82 0.87 -8.52 4.07
CA PHE A 82 0.95 -7.46 3.08
C PHE A 82 1.30 -8.06 1.71
N LEU A 83 0.36 -7.99 0.79
CA LEU A 83 0.50 -8.50 -0.57
C LEU A 83 1.49 -7.63 -1.35
N LEU A 84 2.53 -8.24 -1.91
CA LEU A 84 3.54 -7.54 -2.71
C LEU A 84 3.31 -7.73 -4.21
N ARG A 85 3.23 -9.00 -4.61
CA ARG A 85 3.16 -9.36 -6.01
C ARG A 85 2.51 -10.72 -6.20
N GLU A 86 1.63 -10.83 -7.17
CA GLU A 86 1.13 -12.11 -7.65
C GLU A 86 2.23 -12.82 -8.45
N LEU A 87 2.49 -14.06 -8.12
CA LEU A 87 3.51 -14.91 -8.76
C LEU A 87 2.90 -15.82 -9.82
N ASN A 88 1.69 -16.30 -9.57
CA ASN A 88 0.97 -17.17 -10.47
C ASN A 88 -0.53 -17.08 -10.16
N ASP A 89 -1.32 -16.72 -11.16
CA ASP A 89 -2.77 -16.51 -11.05
C ASP A 89 -3.56 -17.83 -11.02
N GLU A 90 -3.15 -18.84 -11.81
CA GLU A 90 -3.82 -20.15 -11.82
C GLU A 90 -3.68 -20.87 -10.47
N GLN A 91 -2.50 -20.81 -9.87
CA GLN A 91 -2.21 -21.41 -8.57
C GLN A 91 -2.49 -20.47 -7.38
N ARG A 92 -2.91 -19.23 -7.64
CA ARG A 92 -3.16 -18.17 -6.64
C ARG A 92 -1.99 -17.95 -5.69
N LEU A 93 -0.77 -17.92 -6.28
CA LEU A 93 0.47 -17.72 -5.54
C LEU A 93 0.80 -16.25 -5.42
N TRP A 94 1.14 -15.83 -4.20
CA TRP A 94 1.51 -14.46 -3.89
C TRP A 94 2.80 -14.38 -3.08
N ASP A 95 3.69 -13.46 -3.47
CA ASP A 95 4.77 -13.01 -2.62
C ASP A 95 4.24 -11.96 -1.65
N VAL A 96 4.52 -12.15 -0.36
CA VAL A 96 3.92 -11.33 0.70
C VAL A 96 4.92 -11.04 1.83
N LEU A 97 4.69 -9.98 2.58
CA LEU A 97 5.28 -9.79 3.90
C LEU A 97 4.29 -10.21 4.98
N VAL A 98 4.79 -10.75 6.08
CA VAL A 98 3.96 -11.21 7.19
C VAL A 98 4.43 -10.66 8.54
N ASP A 99 3.48 -10.41 9.44
CA ASP A 99 3.76 -10.03 10.82
C ASP A 99 2.79 -10.76 11.79
N PRO A 100 3.31 -11.39 12.86
CA PRO A 100 4.70 -11.59 13.27
C PRO A 100 5.38 -12.75 12.51
N ALA A 101 6.44 -12.45 11.75
CA ALA A 101 7.08 -13.41 10.85
C ALA A 101 7.60 -14.69 11.55
N ARG A 102 8.06 -14.56 12.81
CA ARG A 102 8.57 -15.70 13.59
C ARG A 102 7.51 -16.77 13.87
N LYS A 103 6.23 -16.39 13.89
CA LYS A 103 5.11 -17.28 14.20
C LYS A 103 4.48 -17.90 12.96
N ILE A 104 4.79 -17.38 11.76
CA ILE A 104 4.20 -17.80 10.49
C ILE A 104 5.24 -18.61 9.72
N ARG A 105 5.02 -19.95 9.68
CA ARG A 105 5.95 -20.94 9.12
C ARG A 105 5.30 -21.68 7.97
N ILE A 106 6.11 -22.29 7.11
CA ILE A 106 5.65 -23.19 6.03
C ILE A 106 4.68 -24.22 6.59
N GLY A 107 3.59 -24.46 5.84
CA GLY A 107 2.50 -25.36 6.22
C GLY A 107 1.46 -24.76 7.18
N ASN A 108 1.63 -23.49 7.62
CA ASN A 108 0.56 -22.85 8.39
C ASN A 108 -0.54 -22.37 7.45
N LYS A 109 -1.79 -22.54 7.89
CA LYS A 109 -2.95 -21.91 7.28
C LYS A 109 -3.30 -20.61 8.00
N LEU A 110 -3.65 -19.62 7.22
CA LEU A 110 -4.01 -18.26 7.62
C LEU A 110 -5.42 -18.01 7.15
N TYR A 111 -6.28 -17.52 8.03
CA TYR A 111 -7.70 -17.27 7.79
C TYR A 111 -7.96 -15.78 7.83
N PHE A 112 -8.64 -15.24 6.81
CA PHE A 112 -8.92 -13.83 6.63
C PHE A 112 -10.43 -13.58 6.49
N GLY A 113 -10.83 -12.36 6.83
CA GLY A 113 -12.24 -11.97 6.86
C GLY A 113 -12.94 -12.40 8.16
N ASP A 114 -14.05 -11.74 8.47
CA ASP A 114 -14.83 -12.06 9.68
C ASP A 114 -15.52 -13.44 9.59
N ASP A 115 -15.76 -13.89 8.38
CA ASP A 115 -16.38 -15.20 8.07
C ASP A 115 -15.34 -16.30 7.79
N GLU A 116 -14.05 -15.98 7.90
CA GLU A 116 -12.94 -16.89 7.58
C GLU A 116 -13.03 -17.50 6.16
N SER A 117 -13.71 -16.83 5.24
CA SER A 117 -13.98 -17.35 3.89
C SER A 117 -12.76 -17.33 2.97
N LEU A 118 -11.74 -16.57 3.30
CA LEU A 118 -10.49 -16.51 2.55
C LEU A 118 -9.38 -17.20 3.35
N VAL A 119 -8.82 -18.27 2.81
CA VAL A 119 -7.77 -19.07 3.45
C VAL A 119 -6.53 -19.09 2.59
N ALA A 120 -5.36 -18.95 3.21
CA ALA A 120 -4.08 -19.14 2.52
C ALA A 120 -3.16 -20.09 3.27
N GLU A 121 -2.36 -20.83 2.54
CA GLU A 121 -1.30 -21.70 3.06
C GLU A 121 0.07 -21.08 2.79
N VAL A 122 0.93 -21.08 3.80
CA VAL A 122 2.33 -20.68 3.65
C VAL A 122 3.11 -21.81 2.99
N ILE A 123 3.60 -21.61 1.78
CA ILE A 123 4.31 -22.65 1.04
C ILE A 123 5.81 -22.44 0.98
N ASP A 124 6.31 -21.21 1.17
CA ASP A 124 7.74 -20.93 1.17
C ASP A 124 8.10 -19.67 2.00
N ASN A 125 9.39 -19.54 2.32
CA ASN A 125 9.99 -18.36 2.95
C ASN A 125 10.92 -17.68 1.95
N THR A 126 10.65 -16.40 1.64
CA THR A 126 11.44 -15.64 0.65
C THR A 126 12.50 -14.76 1.30
N THR A 127 12.18 -14.12 2.42
CA THR A 127 13.07 -13.27 3.22
C THR A 127 12.80 -13.45 4.71
N SER A 128 13.45 -12.66 5.56
CA SER A 128 13.20 -12.68 7.02
C SER A 128 11.74 -12.44 7.40
N ARG A 129 11.02 -11.63 6.61
CA ARG A 129 9.57 -11.36 6.76
C ARG A 129 8.75 -11.79 5.55
N GLY A 130 9.39 -12.21 4.47
CA GLY A 130 8.74 -12.62 3.23
C GLY A 130 8.27 -14.07 3.28
N ARG A 131 7.13 -14.33 2.66
CA ARG A 131 6.53 -15.66 2.47
C ARG A 131 5.94 -15.75 1.07
N THR A 132 5.87 -16.97 0.57
CA THR A 132 4.97 -17.28 -0.54
C THR A 132 3.70 -17.89 0.03
N LEU A 133 2.57 -17.29 -0.26
CA LEU A 133 1.25 -17.80 0.10
C LEU A 133 0.57 -18.39 -1.13
N ARG A 134 -0.14 -19.50 -0.93
CA ARG A 134 -1.14 -20.04 -1.85
C ARG A 134 -2.51 -19.82 -1.25
N PHE A 135 -3.36 -19.05 -1.91
CA PHE A 135 -4.75 -18.91 -1.49
C PHE A 135 -5.54 -20.14 -1.92
N LEU A 136 -6.25 -20.71 -0.97
CA LEU A 136 -7.10 -21.90 -1.15
C LEU A 136 -8.52 -21.44 -1.48
N TYR A 137 -8.77 -21.17 -2.75
CA TYR A 137 -10.05 -20.68 -3.24
C TYR A 137 -10.41 -21.39 -4.55
N ASP A 138 -11.54 -22.09 -4.58
CA ASP A 138 -11.95 -22.93 -5.71
C ASP A 138 -12.82 -22.19 -6.74
N GLY A 139 -13.20 -20.92 -6.49
CA GLY A 139 -14.01 -20.11 -7.39
C GLY A 139 -13.23 -19.48 -8.54
N PRO A 140 -13.93 -18.77 -9.44
CA PRO A 140 -13.33 -17.99 -10.51
C PRO A 140 -12.30 -16.97 -9.99
N TYR A 141 -11.33 -16.63 -10.84
CA TYR A 141 -10.26 -15.69 -10.46
C TYR A 141 -10.81 -14.31 -10.11
N ASP A 142 -11.79 -13.81 -10.84
CA ASP A 142 -12.39 -12.49 -10.59
C ASP A 142 -13.09 -12.42 -9.22
N GLU A 143 -13.76 -13.50 -8.81
CA GLU A 143 -14.35 -13.59 -7.49
C GLU A 143 -13.30 -13.63 -6.39
N PHE A 144 -12.21 -14.38 -6.61
CA PHE A 144 -11.06 -14.38 -5.70
C PHE A 144 -10.46 -12.98 -5.55
N ARG A 145 -10.27 -12.26 -6.66
CA ARG A 145 -9.77 -10.87 -6.64
C ARG A 145 -10.71 -9.96 -5.88
N GLY A 146 -12.01 -10.10 -6.06
CA GLY A 146 -13.01 -9.33 -5.31
C GLY A 146 -12.99 -9.57 -3.80
N LYS A 147 -12.52 -10.75 -3.35
CA LYS A 147 -12.32 -11.05 -1.92
C LYS A 147 -11.03 -10.44 -1.35
N LEU A 148 -10.06 -10.08 -2.19
CA LEU A 148 -8.84 -9.39 -1.78
C LEU A 148 -9.03 -7.86 -1.68
N GLU A 149 -10.03 -7.31 -2.37
CA GLU A 149 -10.40 -5.88 -2.39
C GLU A 149 -11.39 -5.52 -1.28
#